data_7e77901975bc58f467adc24317b15af8
#
_entry.id   7e77901975bc58f467adc24317b15af8
#
_cell.length_a   1.000
_cell.length_b   1.000
_cell.length_c   1.000
_cell.angle_alpha   90.00
_cell.angle_beta   90.00
_cell.angle_gamma   90.00
#
_symmetry.space_group_name_H-M   'P 1'
#
loop_
_entity.id
_entity.type
_entity.pdbx_description
1 polymer ?
#
loop_
_entity_poly.entity_id
_entity_poly.type
_entity_poly.pdbx_seq_one_letter_code
_entity_poly.pdbx_strand_id
1 'polypeptide(L)'
;MTVEKQYGRLLKIDEEFGREKLGLMSGGVWQEDPKRLGIVLSRYKFVGKMLQGKSHVLEVGCGDAFASRIVAQFCDSLTVLDFDQIFIDDINNRENARWKMNAICTDFIKNKSGEEYDGVYALDVIEHINASEEDLFFCQASKSLKSDGIAVFGTPSLESQVYASIQSREGHVNCKTQEDWKNSLRKHFANVLCFSMNDEVLHTGFGAMSHYLLFVCVGKL
;
A
#
# COMPACT_ATOMS: atom_id res chain seq x y z
N MET A 1 35.33 -5.10 17.00
CA MET A 1 35.42 -3.61 17.05
C MET A 1 35.41 -3.09 15.62
N THR A 2 34.69 -1.99 15.35
CA THR A 2 34.76 -1.32 14.02
C THR A 2 35.95 -0.38 13.98
N VAL A 3 36.58 -0.22 12.80
CA VAL A 3 37.67 0.72 12.56
C VAL A 3 37.15 2.16 12.53
N GLU A 4 35.96 2.36 11.95
CA GLU A 4 35.33 3.67 11.78
C GLU A 4 34.33 3.95 12.91
N LYS A 5 34.54 5.03 13.68
CA LYS A 5 33.69 5.41 14.82
C LYS A 5 32.21 5.62 14.43
N GLN A 6 31.96 6.11 13.21
CA GLN A 6 30.60 6.33 12.70
C GLN A 6 29.74 5.06 12.63
N TYR A 7 30.36 3.87 12.49
CA TYR A 7 29.63 2.60 12.47
C TYR A 7 29.21 2.11 13.86
N GLY A 8 29.71 2.73 14.94
CA GLY A 8 29.33 2.36 16.30
C GLY A 8 27.83 2.43 16.56
N ARG A 9 27.11 3.38 15.90
CA ARG A 9 25.65 3.47 15.96
C ARG A 9 24.95 2.26 15.32
N LEU A 10 25.48 1.75 14.21
CA LEU A 10 24.90 0.60 13.52
C LEU A 10 25.03 -0.67 14.37
N LEU A 11 26.17 -0.83 15.05
CA LEU A 11 26.38 -1.97 15.96
C LEU A 11 25.42 -1.92 17.16
N LYS A 12 25.15 -0.73 17.71
CA LYS A 12 24.15 -0.57 18.78
C LYS A 12 22.74 -0.89 18.32
N ILE A 13 22.35 -0.49 17.09
CA ILE A 13 21.06 -0.84 16.50
C ILE A 13 20.97 -2.36 16.30
N ASP A 14 22.02 -3.01 15.79
CA ASP A 14 22.07 -4.46 15.60
C ASP A 14 21.99 -5.21 16.95
N GLU A 15 22.62 -4.67 18.00
CA GLU A 15 22.55 -5.22 19.34
C GLU A 15 21.16 -5.08 19.98
N GLU A 16 20.50 -3.93 19.79
CA GLU A 16 19.22 -3.59 20.41
C GLU A 16 18.02 -4.25 19.70
N PHE A 17 18.02 -4.25 18.36
CA PHE A 17 16.88 -4.67 17.54
C PHE A 17 17.17 -5.90 16.66
N GLY A 18 18.42 -6.33 16.56
CA GLY A 18 18.84 -7.36 15.60
C GLY A 18 18.84 -6.84 14.16
N ARG A 19 19.13 -7.76 13.22
CA ARG A 19 19.08 -7.48 11.78
C ARG A 19 17.68 -7.71 11.25
N GLU A 20 17.20 -6.75 10.47
CA GLU A 20 15.92 -6.89 9.80
C GLU A 20 15.93 -8.03 8.77
N LYS A 21 14.80 -8.74 8.71
CA LYS A 21 14.49 -9.70 7.66
C LYS A 21 13.46 -9.11 6.72
N LEU A 22 13.64 -9.31 5.44
CA LEU A 22 12.59 -9.04 4.46
C LEU A 22 11.41 -9.99 4.71
N GLY A 23 10.21 -9.53 4.38
CA GLY A 23 9.03 -10.37 4.44
C GLY A 23 8.98 -11.40 3.30
N LEU A 24 7.98 -12.24 3.32
CA LEU A 24 7.81 -13.32 2.34
C LEU A 24 7.77 -12.81 0.90
N MET A 25 6.93 -11.79 0.62
CA MET A 25 6.84 -11.17 -0.73
C MET A 25 8.08 -10.34 -1.04
N SER A 26 8.48 -9.46 -0.13
CA SER A 26 9.62 -8.56 -0.32
C SER A 26 10.93 -9.32 -0.47
N GLY A 27 11.07 -10.45 0.24
CA GLY A 27 12.20 -11.37 0.11
C GLY A 27 12.24 -12.02 -1.27
N GLY A 28 11.11 -12.50 -1.78
CA GLY A 28 10.98 -13.03 -3.13
C GLY A 28 11.36 -11.99 -4.19
N VAL A 29 10.81 -10.79 -4.08
CA VAL A 29 11.12 -9.67 -4.99
C VAL A 29 12.61 -9.33 -4.95
N TRP A 30 13.23 -9.32 -3.77
CA TRP A 30 14.66 -9.04 -3.64
C TRP A 30 15.53 -10.11 -4.31
N GLN A 31 15.12 -11.38 -4.26
CA GLN A 31 15.83 -12.47 -4.90
C GLN A 31 15.73 -12.44 -6.43
N GLU A 32 14.55 -12.09 -6.96
CA GLU A 32 14.27 -12.16 -8.40
C GLU A 32 14.62 -10.86 -9.13
N ASP A 33 14.22 -9.72 -8.60
CA ASP A 33 14.42 -8.39 -9.20
C ASP A 33 14.55 -7.29 -8.12
N PRO A 34 15.76 -7.12 -7.54
CA PRO A 34 15.99 -6.16 -6.45
C PRO A 34 15.57 -4.72 -6.76
N LYS A 35 15.67 -4.25 -8.02
CA LYS A 35 15.26 -2.89 -8.40
C LYS A 35 13.74 -2.67 -8.20
N ARG A 36 12.94 -3.71 -8.39
CA ARG A 36 11.48 -3.66 -8.19
C ARG A 36 11.12 -3.30 -6.75
N LEU A 37 11.91 -3.75 -5.78
CA LEU A 37 11.68 -3.37 -4.37
C LEU A 37 11.81 -1.86 -4.18
N GLY A 38 12.78 -1.20 -4.81
CA GLY A 38 12.93 0.26 -4.77
C GLY A 38 11.71 0.98 -5.34
N ILE A 39 11.15 0.48 -6.44
CA ILE A 39 9.94 1.03 -7.08
C ILE A 39 8.74 0.89 -6.12
N VAL A 40 8.53 -0.29 -5.53
CA VAL A 40 7.46 -0.53 -4.55
C VAL A 40 7.59 0.41 -3.35
N LEU A 41 8.79 0.52 -2.74
CA LEU A 41 9.02 1.42 -1.60
C LEU A 41 8.70 2.89 -1.92
N SER A 42 8.90 3.32 -3.17
CA SER A 42 8.58 4.68 -3.60
C SER A 42 7.07 4.96 -3.59
N ARG A 43 6.22 3.96 -3.91
CA ARG A 43 4.76 4.05 -3.80
C ARG A 43 4.33 4.25 -2.35
N TYR A 44 4.89 3.48 -1.41
CA TYR A 44 4.63 3.64 0.02
C TYR A 44 5.10 4.98 0.57
N LYS A 45 6.24 5.50 0.06
CA LYS A 45 6.71 6.84 0.41
C LYS A 45 5.71 7.92 -0.03
N PHE A 46 5.11 7.79 -1.21
CA PHE A 46 4.05 8.70 -1.67
C PHE A 46 2.86 8.64 -0.71
N VAL A 47 2.35 7.45 -0.38
CA VAL A 47 1.24 7.28 0.57
C VAL A 47 1.56 7.91 1.92
N GLY A 48 2.74 7.64 2.48
CA GLY A 48 3.16 8.24 3.74
C GLY A 48 3.15 9.77 3.71
N LYS A 49 3.55 10.37 2.58
CA LYS A 49 3.48 11.83 2.41
C LYS A 49 2.05 12.36 2.31
N MET A 50 1.14 11.64 1.64
CA MET A 50 -0.27 12.03 1.53
C MET A 50 -1.01 11.89 2.87
N LEU A 51 -0.59 10.95 3.72
CA LEU A 51 -1.20 10.67 5.03
C LEU A 51 -0.38 11.22 6.21
N GLN A 52 0.58 12.11 5.96
CA GLN A 52 1.43 12.67 7.00
C GLN A 52 0.62 13.40 8.07
N GLY A 53 0.87 13.05 9.34
CA GLY A 53 0.22 13.65 10.51
C GLY A 53 -1.18 13.09 10.80
N LYS A 54 -1.61 12.04 10.10
CA LYS A 54 -2.85 11.31 10.43
C LYS A 54 -2.63 10.42 11.65
N SER A 55 -3.62 10.36 12.54
CA SER A 55 -3.48 9.58 13.78
C SER A 55 -3.68 8.08 13.54
N HIS A 56 -4.76 7.70 12.86
CA HIS A 56 -5.07 6.30 12.64
C HIS A 56 -5.18 6.01 11.13
N VAL A 57 -4.32 5.16 10.62
CA VAL A 57 -4.26 4.78 9.20
C VAL A 57 -4.54 3.29 9.03
N LEU A 58 -5.29 2.95 8.01
CA LEU A 58 -5.59 1.58 7.60
C LEU A 58 -4.94 1.27 6.25
N GLU A 59 -4.22 0.16 6.17
CA GLU A 59 -3.79 -0.47 4.94
C GLU A 59 -4.66 -1.69 4.64
N VAL A 60 -5.18 -1.77 3.42
CA VAL A 60 -5.95 -2.92 2.94
C VAL A 60 -5.13 -3.69 1.91
N GLY A 61 -4.94 -5.00 2.12
CA GLY A 61 -4.11 -5.85 1.27
C GLY A 61 -2.62 -5.59 1.47
N CYS A 62 -2.15 -5.73 2.71
CA CYS A 62 -0.79 -5.35 3.07
C CYS A 62 0.29 -6.34 2.63
N GLY A 63 -0.10 -7.57 2.21
CA GLY A 63 0.86 -8.64 2.01
C GLY A 63 1.74 -8.84 3.24
N ASP A 64 3.06 -8.87 3.05
CA ASP A 64 4.01 -9.02 4.16
C ASP A 64 4.29 -7.73 4.96
N ALA A 65 3.62 -6.62 4.64
CA ALA A 65 3.74 -5.31 5.29
C ALA A 65 5.18 -4.79 5.48
N PHE A 66 6.15 -5.28 4.70
CA PHE A 66 7.52 -4.79 4.81
C PHE A 66 7.62 -3.30 4.47
N ALA A 67 6.99 -2.90 3.39
CA ALA A 67 6.96 -1.51 2.93
C ALA A 67 6.06 -0.60 3.79
N SER A 68 5.09 -1.16 4.49
CA SER A 68 4.13 -0.45 5.36
C SER A 68 4.82 0.35 6.47
N ARG A 69 6.03 -0.07 6.88
CA ARG A 69 6.87 0.69 7.83
C ARG A 69 7.21 2.10 7.36
N ILE A 70 7.24 2.33 6.05
CA ILE A 70 7.46 3.68 5.51
C ILE A 70 6.27 4.56 5.87
N VAL A 71 5.04 4.05 5.72
CA VAL A 71 3.83 4.81 6.09
C VAL A 71 3.74 4.98 7.59
N ALA A 72 4.08 3.96 8.37
CA ALA A 72 4.11 4.02 9.84
C ALA A 72 5.02 5.15 10.41
N GLN A 73 5.98 5.66 9.63
CA GLN A 73 6.80 6.81 10.03
C GLN A 73 6.05 8.15 9.95
N PHE A 74 4.90 8.20 9.28
CA PHE A 74 4.17 9.42 8.98
C PHE A 74 2.83 9.53 9.74
N CYS A 75 2.42 8.48 10.44
CA CYS A 75 1.19 8.43 11.24
C CYS A 75 1.46 7.96 12.68
N ASP A 76 0.49 8.14 13.58
CA ASP A 76 0.65 7.73 14.97
C ASP A 76 0.42 6.22 15.15
N SER A 77 -0.50 5.64 14.37
CA SER A 77 -0.77 4.20 14.37
C SER A 77 -1.17 3.69 12.99
N LEU A 78 -0.76 2.46 12.68
CA LEU A 78 -1.06 1.78 11.42
C LEU A 78 -1.68 0.42 11.70
N THR A 79 -2.90 0.21 11.19
CA THR A 79 -3.53 -1.10 11.09
C THR A 79 -3.34 -1.62 9.68
N VAL A 80 -2.95 -2.88 9.54
CA VAL A 80 -2.72 -3.53 8.26
C VAL A 80 -3.60 -4.77 8.14
N LEU A 81 -4.30 -4.91 7.02
CA LEU A 81 -5.21 -6.02 6.76
C LEU A 81 -4.73 -6.84 5.58
N ASP A 82 -4.83 -8.15 5.72
CA ASP A 82 -4.78 -9.07 4.60
C ASP A 82 -5.78 -10.21 4.82
N PHE A 83 -6.30 -10.80 3.74
CA PHE A 83 -7.20 -11.95 3.88
C PHE A 83 -6.42 -13.28 4.00
N ASP A 84 -5.14 -13.30 3.66
CA ASP A 84 -4.30 -14.49 3.72
C ASP A 84 -3.51 -14.54 5.03
N GLN A 85 -3.81 -15.55 5.84
CA GLN A 85 -3.21 -15.76 7.15
C GLN A 85 -1.67 -15.90 7.09
N ILE A 86 -1.12 -16.39 5.98
CA ILE A 86 0.34 -16.57 5.83
C ILE A 86 1.10 -15.24 5.93
N PHE A 87 0.50 -14.15 5.43
CA PHE A 87 1.12 -12.83 5.53
C PHE A 87 1.03 -12.27 6.94
N ILE A 88 -0.11 -12.46 7.61
CA ILE A 88 -0.28 -12.02 9.01
C ILE A 88 0.67 -12.77 9.94
N ASP A 89 0.85 -14.07 9.73
CA ASP A 89 1.83 -14.87 10.47
C ASP A 89 3.26 -14.38 10.21
N ASP A 90 3.61 -14.07 8.94
CA ASP A 90 4.92 -13.54 8.58
C ASP A 90 5.17 -12.17 9.23
N ILE A 91 4.18 -11.27 9.25
CA ILE A 91 4.27 -9.96 9.93
C ILE A 91 4.53 -10.16 11.43
N ASN A 92 3.74 -11.01 12.09
CA ASN A 92 3.87 -11.26 13.53
C ASN A 92 5.21 -11.89 13.88
N ASN A 93 5.74 -12.79 13.03
CA ASN A 93 7.07 -13.41 13.21
C ASN A 93 8.24 -12.43 13.00
N ARG A 94 8.00 -11.29 12.36
CA ARG A 94 8.96 -10.20 12.12
C ARG A 94 8.64 -8.95 12.94
N GLU A 95 7.77 -9.07 13.97
CA GLU A 95 7.40 -7.93 14.81
C GLU A 95 8.64 -7.22 15.36
N ASN A 96 8.64 -5.91 15.24
CA ASN A 96 9.71 -5.05 15.72
C ASN A 96 9.13 -4.04 16.70
N ALA A 97 9.67 -3.99 17.90
CA ALA A 97 9.19 -3.12 18.97
C ALA A 97 9.15 -1.63 18.58
N ARG A 98 10.01 -1.23 17.64
CA ARG A 98 10.07 0.16 17.15
C ARG A 98 8.98 0.49 16.13
N TRP A 99 8.56 -0.50 15.33
CA TRP A 99 7.60 -0.32 14.23
C TRP A 99 6.41 -1.25 14.41
N LYS A 100 5.69 -1.06 15.50
CA LYS A 100 4.47 -1.84 15.77
C LYS A 100 3.37 -1.48 14.78
N MET A 101 2.77 -2.51 14.21
CA MET A 101 1.58 -2.43 13.38
C MET A 101 0.52 -3.38 13.93
N ASN A 102 -0.74 -3.01 13.85
CA ASN A 102 -1.85 -3.89 14.21
C ASN A 102 -2.22 -4.72 12.98
N ALA A 103 -1.74 -5.97 12.91
CA ALA A 103 -1.98 -6.86 11.77
C ALA A 103 -3.21 -7.75 12.02
N ILE A 104 -4.17 -7.72 11.09
CA ILE A 104 -5.45 -8.41 11.22
C ILE A 104 -5.71 -9.23 9.96
N CYS A 105 -5.95 -10.55 10.13
CA CYS A 105 -6.42 -11.41 9.04
C CYS A 105 -7.92 -11.22 8.83
N THR A 106 -8.32 -10.61 7.74
CA THR A 106 -9.73 -10.41 7.41
C THR A 106 -9.95 -10.11 5.93
N ASP A 107 -11.06 -10.57 5.40
CA ASP A 107 -11.56 -10.19 4.09
C ASP A 107 -12.27 -8.82 4.22
N PHE A 108 -11.66 -7.77 3.70
CA PHE A 108 -12.16 -6.40 3.83
C PHE A 108 -13.50 -6.19 3.11
N ILE A 109 -13.79 -6.95 2.05
CA ILE A 109 -15.05 -6.83 1.31
C ILE A 109 -16.20 -7.43 2.13
N LYS A 110 -15.97 -8.57 2.79
CA LYS A 110 -17.00 -9.29 3.54
C LYS A 110 -17.22 -8.76 4.95
N ASN A 111 -16.14 -8.26 5.56
CA ASN A 111 -16.17 -7.85 6.95
C ASN A 111 -16.02 -6.33 7.06
N LYS A 112 -17.00 -5.68 7.66
CA LYS A 112 -16.94 -4.24 7.92
C LYS A 112 -15.85 -3.95 8.96
N SER A 113 -15.01 -2.96 8.70
CA SER A 113 -14.24 -2.34 9.77
C SER A 113 -15.21 -1.72 10.78
N GLY A 114 -15.06 -2.07 12.04
CA GLY A 114 -15.84 -1.47 13.13
C GLY A 114 -15.31 -0.10 13.56
N GLU A 115 -14.22 0.36 12.96
CA GLU A 115 -13.48 1.57 13.33
C GLU A 115 -13.45 2.56 12.16
N GLU A 116 -13.33 3.85 12.47
CA GLU A 116 -13.11 4.90 11.50
C GLU A 116 -11.66 5.39 11.57
N TYR A 117 -11.05 5.57 10.39
CA TYR A 117 -9.65 5.93 10.21
C TYR A 117 -9.52 7.34 9.63
N ASP A 118 -8.40 8.01 9.94
CA ASP A 118 -8.04 9.30 9.35
C ASP A 118 -7.48 9.13 7.92
N GLY A 119 -6.97 7.93 7.62
CA GLY A 119 -6.49 7.55 6.30
C GLY A 119 -6.74 6.08 5.99
N VAL A 120 -7.10 5.77 4.75
CA VAL A 120 -7.21 4.40 4.23
C VAL A 120 -6.37 4.32 2.96
N TYR A 121 -5.60 3.26 2.78
CA TYR A 121 -4.93 3.04 1.51
C TYR A 121 -4.88 1.57 1.11
N ALA A 122 -4.79 1.36 -0.21
CA ALA A 122 -4.57 0.06 -0.82
C ALA A 122 -3.66 0.23 -2.04
N LEU A 123 -2.57 -0.51 -2.08
CA LEU A 123 -1.61 -0.53 -3.19
C LEU A 123 -1.50 -1.93 -3.75
N ASP A 124 -1.59 -2.06 -5.07
CA ASP A 124 -1.54 -3.34 -5.77
C ASP A 124 -2.63 -4.33 -5.26
N VAL A 125 -3.88 -3.84 -5.09
CA VAL A 125 -5.03 -4.59 -4.57
C VAL A 125 -6.23 -4.52 -5.52
N ILE A 126 -6.61 -3.31 -5.97
CA ILE A 126 -7.88 -3.10 -6.67
C ILE A 126 -7.94 -3.79 -8.03
N GLU A 127 -6.81 -4.08 -8.66
CA GLU A 127 -6.70 -4.89 -9.88
C GLU A 127 -7.02 -6.37 -9.67
N HIS A 128 -6.96 -6.85 -8.43
CA HIS A 128 -7.28 -8.24 -8.04
C HIS A 128 -8.75 -8.42 -7.62
N ILE A 129 -9.50 -7.33 -7.47
CA ILE A 129 -10.90 -7.36 -7.07
C ILE A 129 -11.78 -7.50 -8.31
N ASN A 130 -12.69 -8.47 -8.32
CA ASN A 130 -13.62 -8.63 -9.44
C ASN A 130 -14.44 -7.35 -9.66
N ALA A 131 -14.73 -7.01 -10.91
CA ALA A 131 -15.51 -5.81 -11.25
C ALA A 131 -16.88 -5.77 -10.58
N SER A 132 -17.48 -6.93 -10.27
CA SER A 132 -18.75 -7.04 -9.53
C SER A 132 -18.65 -6.67 -8.05
N GLU A 133 -17.46 -6.69 -7.45
CA GLU A 133 -17.19 -6.41 -6.04
C GLU A 133 -16.52 -5.04 -5.83
N GLU A 134 -16.08 -4.40 -6.90
CA GLU A 134 -15.36 -3.12 -6.89
C GLU A 134 -16.13 -2.02 -6.15
N ASP A 135 -17.41 -1.85 -6.48
CA ASP A 135 -18.24 -0.82 -5.86
C ASP A 135 -18.40 -1.04 -4.36
N LEU A 136 -18.52 -2.30 -3.94
CA LEU A 136 -18.59 -2.68 -2.53
C LEU A 136 -17.26 -2.37 -1.82
N PHE A 137 -16.12 -2.66 -2.45
CA PHE A 137 -14.80 -2.35 -1.89
C PHE A 137 -14.63 -0.84 -1.63
N PHE A 138 -14.94 0.01 -2.62
CA PHE A 138 -14.81 1.46 -2.46
C PHE A 138 -15.83 2.03 -1.48
N CYS A 139 -17.04 1.48 -1.44
CA CYS A 139 -18.03 1.81 -0.42
C CYS A 139 -17.53 1.49 0.99
N GLN A 140 -16.90 0.33 1.19
CA GLN A 140 -16.29 -0.04 2.47
C GLN A 140 -15.13 0.88 2.83
N ALA A 141 -14.25 1.20 1.87
CA ALA A 141 -13.14 2.11 2.08
C ALA A 141 -13.62 3.51 2.48
N SER A 142 -14.64 4.06 1.79
CA SER A 142 -15.25 5.33 2.15
C SER A 142 -15.88 5.29 3.55
N LYS A 143 -16.62 4.23 3.90
CA LYS A 143 -17.25 4.08 5.21
C LYS A 143 -16.25 3.89 6.36
N SER A 144 -15.08 3.37 6.08
CA SER A 144 -13.99 3.22 7.07
C SER A 144 -13.26 4.53 7.34
N LEU A 145 -13.56 5.62 6.59
CA LEU A 145 -12.95 6.92 6.81
C LEU A 145 -13.79 7.81 7.75
N LYS A 146 -13.13 8.61 8.55
CA LYS A 146 -13.71 9.79 9.18
C LYS A 146 -14.16 10.79 8.12
N SER A 147 -14.97 11.78 8.49
CA SER A 147 -15.52 12.78 7.56
C SER A 147 -14.47 13.58 6.79
N ASP A 148 -13.32 13.84 7.40
CA ASP A 148 -12.14 14.53 6.84
C ASP A 148 -10.99 13.59 6.44
N GLY A 149 -11.29 12.30 6.40
CA GLY A 149 -10.33 11.26 6.05
C GLY A 149 -9.90 11.29 4.59
N ILE A 150 -8.74 10.71 4.32
CA ILE A 150 -8.14 10.63 2.98
C ILE A 150 -7.99 9.17 2.59
N ALA A 151 -8.45 8.79 1.38
CA ALA A 151 -8.10 7.49 0.81
C ALA A 151 -7.01 7.64 -0.26
N VAL A 152 -6.12 6.63 -0.34
CA VAL A 152 -5.11 6.54 -1.40
C VAL A 152 -5.15 5.14 -2.01
N PHE A 153 -5.36 5.09 -3.33
CA PHE A 153 -5.34 3.84 -4.09
C PHE A 153 -4.23 3.86 -5.12
N GLY A 154 -3.57 2.72 -5.29
CA GLY A 154 -2.53 2.56 -6.29
C GLY A 154 -2.67 1.21 -7.01
N THR A 155 -2.50 1.22 -8.34
CA THR A 155 -2.70 0.04 -9.19
C THR A 155 -1.91 0.16 -10.49
N PRO A 156 -1.49 -0.95 -11.11
CA PRO A 156 -0.98 -0.93 -12.48
C PRO A 156 -2.02 -0.38 -13.46
N SER A 157 -1.57 0.35 -14.48
CA SER A 157 -2.46 0.84 -15.53
C SER A 157 -2.89 -0.32 -16.46
N LEU A 158 -4.06 -0.18 -17.09
CA LEU A 158 -4.49 -1.11 -18.15
C LEU A 158 -3.47 -1.18 -19.28
N GLU A 159 -2.94 -0.02 -19.67
CA GLU A 159 -1.99 0.12 -20.78
C GLU A 159 -0.67 -0.61 -20.51
N SER A 160 -0.28 -0.76 -19.23
CA SER A 160 0.94 -1.48 -18.86
C SER A 160 0.80 -3.00 -18.89
N GLN A 161 -0.43 -3.54 -18.96
CA GLN A 161 -0.67 -4.99 -18.87
C GLN A 161 -0.03 -5.80 -20.02
N VAL A 162 0.24 -5.17 -21.14
CA VAL A 162 0.97 -5.81 -22.25
C VAL A 162 2.41 -6.21 -21.88
N TYR A 163 2.97 -5.56 -20.87
CA TYR A 163 4.33 -5.80 -20.34
C TYR A 163 4.33 -6.61 -19.03
N ALA A 164 3.15 -6.91 -18.48
CA ALA A 164 3.03 -7.65 -17.23
C ALA A 164 3.50 -9.11 -17.37
N SER A 165 4.04 -9.68 -16.30
CA SER A 165 4.39 -11.09 -16.24
C SER A 165 3.14 -11.98 -16.40
N ILE A 166 3.35 -13.26 -16.71
CA ILE A 166 2.25 -14.23 -16.81
C ILE A 166 1.47 -14.28 -15.50
N GLN A 167 2.18 -14.38 -14.37
CA GLN A 167 1.59 -14.43 -13.03
C GLN A 167 0.77 -13.17 -12.72
N SER A 168 1.31 -11.98 -13.04
CA SER A 168 0.56 -10.73 -12.86
C SER A 168 -0.71 -10.71 -13.68
N ARG A 169 -0.66 -11.13 -14.96
CA ARG A 169 -1.84 -11.15 -15.84
C ARG A 169 -2.91 -12.13 -15.38
N GLU A 170 -2.53 -13.25 -14.76
CA GLU A 170 -3.48 -14.20 -14.18
C GLU A 170 -4.22 -13.63 -12.97
N GLY A 171 -3.53 -12.82 -12.15
CA GLY A 171 -4.11 -12.19 -10.97
C GLY A 171 -4.84 -10.87 -11.22
N HIS A 172 -4.48 -10.15 -12.28
CA HIS A 172 -5.05 -8.83 -12.59
C HIS A 172 -6.36 -8.96 -13.37
N VAL A 173 -7.44 -9.17 -12.65
CA VAL A 173 -8.79 -9.42 -13.21
C VAL A 173 -9.57 -8.14 -13.53
N ASN A 174 -9.12 -6.97 -13.03
CA ASN A 174 -9.83 -5.69 -13.14
C ASN A 174 -8.88 -4.51 -13.35
N CYS A 175 -8.06 -4.56 -14.39
CA CYS A 175 -7.27 -3.39 -14.75
C CYS A 175 -8.09 -2.40 -15.58
N LYS A 176 -7.92 -1.11 -15.30
CA LYS A 176 -8.63 -0.02 -15.99
C LYS A 176 -7.68 1.11 -16.39
N THR A 177 -8.17 1.97 -17.27
CA THR A 177 -7.52 3.24 -17.57
C THR A 177 -7.59 4.19 -16.37
N GLN A 178 -6.78 5.24 -16.35
CA GLN A 178 -6.84 6.26 -15.29
C GLN A 178 -8.23 6.91 -15.19
N GLU A 179 -8.88 7.19 -16.33
CA GLU A 179 -10.20 7.83 -16.34
C GLU A 179 -11.30 6.89 -15.84
N ASP A 180 -11.26 5.61 -16.19
CA ASP A 180 -12.22 4.62 -15.71
C ASP A 180 -12.12 4.43 -14.19
N TRP A 181 -10.90 4.33 -13.65
CA TRP A 181 -10.70 4.30 -12.19
C TRP A 181 -11.23 5.55 -11.51
N LYS A 182 -10.91 6.72 -12.06
CA LYS A 182 -11.40 8.00 -11.54
C LYS A 182 -12.93 8.07 -11.52
N ASN A 183 -13.59 7.56 -12.55
CA ASN A 183 -15.05 7.51 -12.63
C ASN A 183 -15.65 6.55 -11.59
N SER A 184 -15.01 5.39 -11.35
CA SER A 184 -15.40 4.46 -10.28
C SER A 184 -15.26 5.12 -8.91
N LEU A 185 -14.14 5.76 -8.62
CA LEU A 185 -13.86 6.40 -7.34
C LEU A 185 -14.77 7.61 -7.05
N ARG A 186 -15.16 8.36 -8.08
CA ARG A 186 -16.08 9.53 -7.95
C ARG A 186 -17.49 9.17 -7.48
N LYS A 187 -17.86 7.91 -7.49
CA LYS A 187 -19.13 7.45 -6.90
C LYS A 187 -19.10 7.48 -5.37
N HIS A 188 -17.91 7.48 -4.77
CA HIS A 188 -17.68 7.37 -3.32
C HIS A 188 -16.95 8.56 -2.72
N PHE A 189 -16.30 9.40 -3.56
CA PHE A 189 -15.49 10.54 -3.12
C PHE A 189 -15.76 11.78 -3.97
N ALA A 190 -15.93 12.91 -3.32
CA ALA A 190 -16.22 14.19 -3.98
C ALA A 190 -15.06 14.66 -4.87
N ASN A 191 -13.81 14.41 -4.45
CA ASN A 191 -12.61 14.79 -5.18
C ASN A 191 -11.65 13.60 -5.33
N VAL A 192 -11.20 13.38 -6.57
CA VAL A 192 -10.23 12.36 -6.93
C VAL A 192 -9.08 13.00 -7.69
N LEU A 193 -7.93 13.09 -7.04
CA LEU A 193 -6.69 13.63 -7.59
C LEU A 193 -5.88 12.48 -8.19
N CYS A 194 -5.55 12.57 -9.47
CA CYS A 194 -4.85 11.52 -10.20
C CYS A 194 -3.37 11.83 -10.32
N PHE A 195 -2.55 10.84 -10.01
CA PHE A 195 -1.10 10.84 -10.22
C PHE A 195 -0.72 9.56 -10.96
N SER A 196 0.49 9.52 -11.47
CA SER A 196 1.02 8.35 -12.14
C SER A 196 2.52 8.20 -11.90
N MET A 197 3.04 6.99 -12.07
CA MET A 197 4.44 6.70 -11.89
C MET A 197 4.99 5.88 -13.06
N ASN A 198 6.23 6.19 -13.42
CA ASN A 198 7.11 5.33 -14.18
C ASN A 198 8.35 5.07 -13.29
N ASP A 199 8.63 3.80 -13.03
CA ASP A 199 9.57 3.37 -11.99
C ASP A 199 9.29 4.07 -10.64
N GLU A 200 10.27 4.76 -10.04
CA GLU A 200 10.11 5.52 -8.81
C GLU A 200 9.68 6.98 -9.02
N VAL A 201 9.52 7.42 -10.27
CA VAL A 201 9.23 8.82 -10.61
C VAL A 201 7.74 9.08 -10.61
N LEU A 202 7.29 9.89 -9.66
CA LEU A 202 5.91 10.38 -9.57
C LEU A 202 5.72 11.59 -10.48
N HIS A 203 4.61 11.64 -11.22
CA HIS A 203 4.24 12.77 -12.06
C HIS A 203 2.72 12.92 -12.20
N THR A 204 2.29 14.04 -12.78
CA THR A 204 0.90 14.34 -13.16
C THR A 204 0.73 14.32 -14.69
N GLY A 205 1.63 13.62 -15.39
CA GLY A 205 1.62 13.52 -16.83
C GLY A 205 0.48 12.65 -17.38
N PHE A 206 0.50 12.39 -18.68
CA PHE A 206 -0.51 11.62 -19.37
C PHE A 206 -0.54 10.16 -18.87
N GLY A 207 -1.59 9.79 -18.15
CA GLY A 207 -1.71 8.50 -17.44
C GLY A 207 -1.56 7.27 -18.34
N ALA A 208 -2.04 7.33 -19.59
CA ALA A 208 -1.90 6.23 -20.54
C ALA A 208 -0.45 5.88 -20.93
N MET A 209 0.52 6.77 -20.63
CA MET A 209 1.96 6.49 -20.84
C MET A 209 2.64 5.96 -19.57
N SER A 210 1.89 5.74 -18.50
CA SER A 210 2.42 5.34 -17.20
C SER A 210 2.10 3.90 -16.91
N HIS A 211 3.01 3.20 -16.23
CA HIS A 211 2.76 1.81 -15.87
C HIS A 211 2.02 1.67 -14.52
N TYR A 212 1.97 2.72 -13.71
CA TYR A 212 1.30 2.72 -12.42
C TYR A 212 0.49 3.99 -12.19
N LEU A 213 -0.69 3.85 -11.62
CA LEU A 213 -1.64 4.92 -11.33
C LEU A 213 -1.83 5.07 -9.83
N LEU A 214 -1.95 6.31 -9.37
CA LEU A 214 -2.23 6.65 -7.98
C LEU A 214 -3.38 7.64 -7.90
N PHE A 215 -4.26 7.42 -6.93
CA PHE A 215 -5.46 8.23 -6.71
C PHE A 215 -5.50 8.67 -5.24
N VAL A 216 -5.56 9.99 -5.02
CA VAL A 216 -5.82 10.57 -3.70
C VAL A 216 -7.26 11.06 -3.68
N CYS A 217 -8.06 10.48 -2.79
CA CYS A 217 -9.51 10.68 -2.71
C CYS A 217 -9.86 11.40 -1.41
N VAL A 218 -10.64 12.49 -1.49
CA VAL A 218 -11.07 13.28 -0.34
C VAL A 218 -12.54 13.64 -0.44
N GLY A 219 -13.18 13.80 0.74
CA GLY A 219 -14.60 14.09 0.85
C GLY A 219 -15.44 12.85 0.55
N LYS A 220 -15.57 11.98 1.55
CA LYS A 220 -16.45 10.80 1.43
C LYS A 220 -17.90 11.22 1.16
N LEU A 221 -18.60 10.53 0.24
CA LEU A 221 -19.99 10.74 -0.12
C LEU A 221 -20.94 9.85 0.68
#